data_0a8bd44cce9d25c58b6befd5bbd7cbef
#
_entry.id   0a8bd44cce9d25c58b6befd5bbd7cbef
#
_cell.length_a   1.000
_cell.length_b   1.000
_cell.length_c   1.000
_cell.angle_alpha   90.00
_cell.angle_beta   90.00
_cell.angle_gamma   90.00
#
_symmetry.space_group_name_H-M   'P 1'
#
loop_
_entity.id
_entity.type
_entity.pdbx_description
1 polymer ?
#
loop_
_entity_poly.entity_id
_entity_poly.type
_entity_poly.pdbx_seq_one_letter_code
_entity_poly.pdbx_strand_id
1 'polypeptide(L)'
;MITLSIRYTIDARKRSDFERYARALGGIIPRCGGDLVGYWLPTKFAGPTNVALALIDFPSLAAYEQYRERLAKDDDNIDSVRRAEESGCILVEDRAFLERV
;
A
#
# COMPACT_ATOMS: atom_id res chain seq x y z
N MET A 1 -6.71 14.22 -11.79
CA MET A 1 -6.56 13.20 -10.73
C MET A 1 -5.78 12.04 -11.26
N ILE A 2 -4.88 11.53 -10.46
CA ILE A 2 -4.12 10.32 -10.75
C ILE A 2 -4.38 9.28 -9.66
N THR A 3 -4.27 8.00 -10.03
CA THR A 3 -4.40 6.90 -9.08
C THR A 3 -3.08 6.13 -9.04
N LEU A 4 -2.51 6.01 -7.85
CA LEU A 4 -1.36 5.14 -7.63
C LEU A 4 -1.89 3.72 -7.42
N SER A 5 -1.47 2.80 -8.27
CA SER A 5 -1.72 1.37 -8.12
C SER A 5 -0.46 0.71 -7.58
N ILE A 6 -0.58 0.03 -6.46
CA ILE A 6 0.52 -0.76 -5.90
C ILE A 6 0.09 -2.23 -5.92
N ARG A 7 0.78 -3.01 -6.74
CA ARG A 7 0.56 -4.44 -6.80
C ARG A 7 1.65 -5.13 -5.99
N TYR A 8 1.26 -5.83 -4.95
CA TYR A 8 2.18 -6.53 -4.07
C TYR A 8 2.22 -8.02 -4.42
N THR A 9 3.41 -8.55 -4.52
CA THR A 9 3.59 -10.00 -4.41
C THR A 9 3.98 -10.28 -2.97
N ILE A 10 3.16 -11.03 -2.27
CA ILE A 10 3.36 -11.31 -0.84
C ILE A 10 3.78 -12.77 -0.63
N ASP A 11 4.40 -13.05 0.51
CA ASP A 11 4.59 -14.41 0.96
C ASP A 11 3.25 -14.93 1.49
N ALA A 12 2.65 -15.88 0.79
CA ALA A 12 1.33 -16.42 1.13
C ALA A 12 1.27 -17.01 2.55
N ARG A 13 2.42 -17.43 3.09
CA ARG A 13 2.54 -17.97 4.47
C ARG A 13 2.53 -16.85 5.50
N LYS A 14 2.70 -15.60 5.08
CA LYS A 14 2.76 -14.41 5.94
C LYS A 14 1.64 -13.42 5.62
N ARG A 15 0.50 -13.95 5.18
CA ARG A 15 -0.67 -13.15 4.84
C ARG A 15 -1.12 -12.26 6.00
N SER A 16 -1.10 -12.78 7.22
CA SER A 16 -1.52 -12.01 8.41
C SER A 16 -0.59 -10.84 8.71
N ASP A 17 0.71 -10.98 8.44
CA ASP A 17 1.67 -9.88 8.59
C ASP A 17 1.38 -8.77 7.58
N PHE A 18 1.09 -9.13 6.34
CA PHE A 18 0.70 -8.15 5.33
C PHE A 18 -0.64 -7.49 5.67
N GLU A 19 -1.62 -8.24 6.13
CA GLU A 19 -2.91 -7.68 6.54
C GLU A 19 -2.73 -6.65 7.65
N ARG A 20 -1.89 -6.92 8.61
CA ARG A 20 -1.54 -5.97 9.68
C ARG A 20 -0.93 -4.69 9.11
N TYR A 21 0.00 -4.82 8.18
CA TYR A 21 0.61 -3.70 7.47
C TYR A 21 -0.47 -2.87 6.74
N ALA A 22 -1.33 -3.52 5.97
CA ALA A 22 -2.39 -2.85 5.22
C ALA A 22 -3.38 -2.11 6.14
N ARG A 23 -3.73 -2.70 7.27
CA ARG A 23 -4.61 -2.05 8.26
C ARG A 23 -3.96 -0.81 8.85
N ALA A 24 -2.66 -0.86 9.17
CA ALA A 24 -1.93 0.29 9.67
C ALA A 24 -1.90 1.41 8.64
N LEU A 25 -1.59 1.10 7.39
CA LEU A 25 -1.56 2.07 6.29
C LEU A 25 -2.94 2.66 6.00
N GLY A 26 -4.02 1.95 6.33
CA GLY A 26 -5.38 2.46 6.21
C GLY A 26 -5.64 3.74 6.99
N GLY A 27 -4.97 3.92 8.12
CA GLY A 27 -5.03 5.16 8.90
C GLY A 27 -3.93 6.15 8.55
N ILE A 28 -2.76 5.66 8.17
CA ILE A 28 -1.58 6.49 7.88
C ILE A 28 -1.72 7.23 6.56
N ILE A 29 -2.17 6.56 5.50
CA ILE A 29 -2.27 7.13 4.16
C ILE A 29 -3.18 8.37 4.12
N PRO A 30 -4.41 8.33 4.65
CA PRO A 30 -5.25 9.53 4.67
C PRO A 30 -4.65 10.67 5.48
N ARG A 31 -4.03 10.36 6.60
CA ARG A 31 -3.38 11.36 7.47
C ARG A 31 -2.24 12.07 6.74
N CYS A 32 -1.55 11.38 5.86
CA CYS A 32 -0.43 11.93 5.09
C CYS A 32 -0.86 12.60 3.78
N GLY A 33 -2.14 12.59 3.44
CA GLY A 33 -2.69 13.30 2.29
C GLY A 33 -3.04 12.44 1.09
N GLY A 34 -3.03 11.11 1.22
CA GLY A 34 -3.50 10.21 0.18
C GLY A 34 -4.99 9.89 0.35
N ASP A 35 -5.73 9.86 -0.74
CA ASP A 35 -7.12 9.40 -0.73
C ASP A 35 -7.12 7.89 -1.00
N LEU A 36 -7.11 7.11 0.07
CA LEU A 36 -7.04 5.66 -0.02
C LEU A 36 -8.37 5.09 -0.52
N VAL A 37 -8.36 4.52 -1.72
CA VAL A 37 -9.51 3.79 -2.24
C VAL A 37 -9.67 2.48 -1.49
N GLY A 38 -8.58 1.75 -1.28
CA GLY A 38 -8.59 0.55 -0.47
C GLY A 38 -7.33 -0.30 -0.63
N TYR A 39 -7.26 -1.30 0.24
CA TYR A 39 -6.36 -2.43 0.12
C TYR A 39 -7.18 -3.69 -0.13
N TRP A 40 -6.71 -4.55 -1.00
CA TRP A 40 -7.35 -5.84 -1.28
C TRP A 40 -6.36 -6.97 -1.08
N LEU A 41 -6.83 -7.98 -0.38
CA LEU A 41 -6.08 -9.22 -0.18
C LEU A 41 -6.55 -10.27 -1.17
N PRO A 42 -5.66 -11.19 -1.58
CA PRO A 42 -6.08 -12.30 -2.44
C PRO A 42 -7.03 -13.24 -1.72
N THR A 43 -7.93 -13.86 -2.46
CA THR A 43 -8.80 -14.91 -1.95
C THR A 43 -8.31 -16.25 -2.45
N LYS A 44 -8.77 -17.33 -1.81
CA LYS A 44 -8.46 -18.69 -2.26
C LYS A 44 -9.44 -19.22 -3.31
N PHE A 45 -10.41 -18.40 -3.72
CA PHE A 45 -11.48 -18.83 -4.63
C PHE A 45 -11.12 -18.63 -6.10
N ALA A 46 -10.35 -17.59 -6.41
CA ALA A 46 -9.95 -17.28 -7.78
C ALA A 46 -8.68 -16.44 -7.79
N GLY A 47 -7.86 -16.62 -8.81
CA GLY A 47 -6.64 -15.89 -9.03
C GLY A 47 -5.46 -16.35 -8.16
N PRO A 48 -4.31 -15.66 -8.26
CA PRO A 48 -3.14 -15.97 -7.45
C PRO A 48 -3.41 -15.73 -5.97
N THR A 49 -2.89 -16.59 -5.11
CA THR A 49 -3.07 -16.48 -3.66
C THR A 49 -2.03 -15.58 -2.98
N ASN A 50 -1.14 -14.97 -3.75
CA ASN A 50 -0.02 -14.18 -3.27
C ASN A 50 0.04 -12.77 -3.88
N VAL A 51 -1.05 -12.27 -4.46
CA VAL A 51 -1.11 -10.93 -5.03
C VAL A 51 -2.13 -10.09 -4.26
N ALA A 52 -1.67 -8.96 -3.74
CA ALA A 52 -2.51 -7.95 -3.07
C ALA A 52 -2.44 -6.64 -3.85
N LEU A 53 -3.38 -5.74 -3.60
CA LEU A 53 -3.50 -4.49 -4.33
C LEU A 53 -3.83 -3.35 -3.39
N ALA A 54 -3.24 -2.18 -3.64
CA ALA A 54 -3.66 -0.92 -3.06
C ALA A 54 -3.91 0.10 -4.16
N LEU A 55 -4.95 0.91 -4.01
CA LEU A 55 -5.24 2.04 -4.88
C LEU A 55 -5.36 3.30 -4.03
N ILE A 56 -4.64 4.34 -4.43
CA ILE A 56 -4.60 5.63 -3.71
C ILE A 56 -4.76 6.75 -4.74
N ASP A 57 -5.73 7.62 -4.54
CA ASP A 57 -5.99 8.75 -5.41
C ASP A 57 -5.27 10.01 -4.93
N PHE A 58 -4.76 10.79 -5.88
CA PHE A 58 -4.14 12.09 -5.63
C PHE A 58 -4.66 13.10 -6.65
N PRO A 59 -4.85 14.38 -6.27
CA PRO A 59 -5.27 15.42 -7.22
C PRO A 59 -4.23 15.67 -8.32
N SER A 60 -2.94 15.48 -8.00
CA SER A 60 -1.83 15.79 -8.91
C SER A 60 -0.56 15.08 -8.47
N LEU A 61 0.44 15.08 -9.34
CA LEU A 61 1.78 14.58 -8.99
C LEU A 61 2.41 15.41 -7.87
N ALA A 62 2.17 16.72 -7.85
CA ALA A 62 2.66 17.58 -6.76
C ALA A 62 2.09 17.16 -5.41
N ALA A 63 0.80 16.82 -5.36
CA ALA A 63 0.16 16.31 -4.15
C ALA A 63 0.78 14.97 -3.72
N TYR A 64 1.09 14.11 -4.68
CA TYR A 64 1.77 12.84 -4.41
C TYR A 64 3.15 13.07 -3.80
N GLU A 65 3.94 14.02 -4.33
CA GLU A 65 5.26 14.34 -3.79
C GLU A 65 5.17 14.81 -2.33
N GLN A 66 4.22 15.68 -2.02
CA GLN A 66 3.98 16.13 -0.65
C GLN A 66 3.59 14.97 0.28
N TYR A 67 2.74 14.08 -0.21
CA TYR A 67 2.37 12.87 0.50
C TYR A 67 3.60 12.00 0.83
N ARG A 68 4.49 11.81 -0.14
CA ARG A 68 5.71 11.02 0.06
C ARG A 68 6.61 11.64 1.14
N GLU A 69 6.73 12.97 1.16
CA GLU A 69 7.51 13.67 2.19
C GLU A 69 6.92 13.47 3.58
N ARG A 70 5.60 13.58 3.71
CA ARG A 70 4.91 13.35 4.99
C ARG A 70 5.02 11.90 5.44
N LEU A 71 4.85 10.98 4.53
CA LEU A 71 4.93 9.55 4.80
C LEU A 71 6.31 9.17 5.33
N ALA A 72 7.37 9.71 4.73
CA ALA A 72 8.75 9.44 5.14
C ALA A 72 9.06 9.92 6.57
N LYS A 73 8.31 10.89 7.08
CA LYS A 73 8.49 11.46 8.42
C LYS A 73 7.48 10.93 9.45
N ASP A 74 6.51 10.16 9.01
CA ASP A 74 5.47 9.62 9.88
C ASP A 74 6.01 8.43 10.66
N ASP A 75 6.03 8.54 11.99
CA ASP A 75 6.61 7.52 12.86
C ASP A 75 5.89 6.18 12.76
N ASP A 76 4.56 6.20 12.63
CA ASP A 76 3.78 4.97 12.49
C ASP A 76 4.06 4.29 11.15
N ASN A 77 4.28 5.08 10.09
CA ASN A 77 4.67 4.54 8.79
C ASN A 77 6.05 3.89 8.87
N ILE A 78 7.01 4.58 9.46
CA ILE A 78 8.38 4.06 9.63
C ILE A 78 8.34 2.73 10.38
N ASP A 79 7.57 2.66 11.44
CA ASP A 79 7.41 1.45 12.25
C ASP A 79 6.73 0.31 11.47
N SER A 80 5.65 0.63 10.74
CA SER A 80 4.92 -0.36 9.94
C SER A 80 5.75 -0.93 8.80
N VAL A 81 6.53 -0.08 8.12
CA VAL A 81 7.44 -0.51 7.05
C VAL A 81 8.54 -1.40 7.63
N ARG A 82 9.11 -1.01 8.76
CA ARG A 82 10.15 -1.81 9.42
C ARG A 82 9.63 -3.20 9.79
N ARG A 83 8.43 -3.29 10.37
CA ARG A 83 7.81 -4.58 10.73
C ARG A 83 7.56 -5.44 9.51
N ALA A 84 7.08 -4.85 8.41
CA ALA A 84 6.86 -5.57 7.18
C ALA A 84 8.17 -6.10 6.60
N GLU A 85 9.24 -5.30 6.63
CA GLU A 85 10.57 -5.73 6.18
C GLU A 85 11.13 -6.85 7.05
N GLU A 86 11.02 -6.74 8.37
CA GLU A 86 11.47 -7.77 9.30
C GLU A 86 10.74 -9.09 9.09
N SER A 87 9.44 -9.05 8.83
CA SER A 87 8.65 -10.26 8.58
C SER A 87 8.94 -10.88 7.21
N GLY A 88 9.35 -10.05 6.24
CA GLY A 88 9.54 -10.51 4.86
C GLY A 88 8.24 -10.81 4.14
N CYS A 89 7.13 -10.23 4.57
CA CYS A 89 5.82 -10.54 3.99
C CYS A 89 5.64 -9.97 2.58
N ILE A 90 6.33 -8.89 2.23
CA ILE A 90 6.27 -8.27 0.91
C ILE A 90 7.50 -8.68 0.11
N LEU A 91 7.29 -9.40 -0.98
CA LEU A 91 8.39 -9.88 -1.82
C LEU A 91 8.68 -8.91 -2.97
N VAL A 92 7.63 -8.33 -3.57
CA VAL A 92 7.74 -7.39 -4.69
C VAL A 92 6.65 -6.33 -4.56
N GLU A 93 6.99 -5.09 -4.87
CA GLU A 93 6.03 -4.00 -5.06
C GLU A 93 6.15 -3.46 -6.48
N ASP A 94 5.06 -3.55 -7.25
CA ASP A 94 4.98 -2.94 -8.56
C ASP A 94 4.06 -1.71 -8.48
N ARG A 95 4.58 -0.56 -8.84
CA ARG A 95 3.86 0.72 -8.76
C ARG A 95 3.60 1.28 -10.14
N ALA A 96 2.39 1.82 -10.33
CA ALA A 96 2.03 2.49 -11.56
C ALA A 96 1.08 3.64 -11.27
N PHE A 97 1.23 4.73 -12.02
CA PHE A 97 0.23 5.80 -12.02
C PHE A 97 -0.75 5.58 -13.15
N LEU A 98 -2.03 5.67 -12.82
CA LEU A 98 -3.14 5.44 -13.73
C LEU A 98 -4.01 6.69 -13.79
N GLU A 99 -4.65 6.92 -14.93
CA GLU A 99 -5.68 7.95 -15.07
C GLU A 99 -7.03 7.27 -15.25
N ARG A 100 -8.07 7.83 -14.59
CA ARG A 100 -9.42 7.32 -14.76
C ARG A 100 -9.96 7.77 -16.12
N VAL A 101 -10.55 6.84 -16.83
CA VAL A 101 -11.19 7.13 -18.12
C VAL A 101 -12.54 7.80 -17.92
#